data_f4b2f33a20f7ff0350b7f2184f6ee3b8
#
_entry.id   f4b2f33a20f7ff0350b7f2184f6ee3b8
#
_cell.length_a   1.000
_cell.length_b   1.000
_cell.length_c   1.000
_cell.angle_alpha   90.00
_cell.angle_beta   90.00
_cell.angle_gamma   90.00
#
_symmetry.space_group_name_H-M   'P 1'
#
loop_
_entity.id
_entity.type
_entity.pdbx_description
1 polymer ?
#
loop_
_entity_poly.entity_id
_entity_poly.type
_entity_poly.pdbx_seq_one_letter_code
_entity_poly.pdbx_strand_id
1 'polypeptide(L)'
;DHFQYGLGEIHISLNLDYLQINLLSEHHCPDSLQNLWILEKGGFDLDYVLECISYYKYTNYNKKLREKYLIRADKGIERLTYIIKDLDMITRLEAGDLSLNIETFDIIKLIESVFDLLEMKAAAKKIALSFDIDYKNPVLVKGDKERLQQVVSNLVVNSIKYGDINGTTEVSVENLIKNKVIVRITDNGEGIEKKHIPRLFERFYRVDKSGSRKEGGSGLGLAIVKHIIEAHNEKIIIQSELGKGSQFSFTLQKSEEIDS
;
A
#
# COMPACT_ATOMS: atom_id res chain seq x y z
N ASP A 1 -23.96 -22.77 0.09
CA ASP A 1 -22.51 -22.85 0.09
C ASP A 1 -21.97 -21.76 1.01
N HIS A 2 -21.29 -22.18 2.08
CA HIS A 2 -20.64 -21.28 3.01
C HIS A 2 -19.20 -21.08 2.56
N PHE A 3 -18.81 -19.84 2.32
CA PHE A 3 -17.41 -19.46 2.15
C PHE A 3 -16.92 -18.81 3.44
N GLN A 4 -15.91 -19.38 4.04
CA GLN A 4 -15.31 -18.90 5.28
C GLN A 4 -13.89 -18.44 4.98
N TYR A 5 -13.64 -17.14 5.17
CA TYR A 5 -12.30 -16.56 5.07
C TYR A 5 -11.85 -16.18 6.49
N GLY A 6 -10.82 -16.84 6.98
CA GLY A 6 -10.22 -16.55 8.28
C GLY A 6 -9.02 -15.62 8.11
N LEU A 7 -9.04 -14.49 8.78
CA LEU A 7 -7.94 -13.54 8.89
C LEU A 7 -7.64 -13.32 10.37
N GLY A 8 -6.86 -14.22 10.97
CA GLY A 8 -6.56 -14.14 12.40
C GLY A 8 -7.85 -14.10 13.23
N GLU A 9 -8.07 -13.02 13.98
CA GLU A 9 -9.26 -12.82 14.83
C GLU A 9 -10.47 -12.23 14.09
N ILE A 10 -10.38 -11.96 12.78
CA ILE A 10 -11.46 -11.40 11.96
C ILE A 10 -12.07 -12.52 11.10
N HIS A 11 -13.30 -12.90 11.39
CA HIS A 11 -14.08 -13.84 10.59
C HIS A 11 -15.06 -13.08 9.70
N ILE A 12 -14.92 -13.19 8.39
CA ILE A 12 -15.92 -12.73 7.42
C ILE A 12 -16.69 -13.95 6.95
N SER A 13 -17.94 -14.11 7.39
CA SER A 13 -18.81 -15.17 6.89
C SER A 13 -19.84 -14.59 5.94
N LEU A 14 -19.84 -15.07 4.69
CA LEU A 14 -20.85 -14.74 3.69
C LEU A 14 -21.87 -15.88 3.66
N ASN A 15 -23.04 -15.64 4.18
CA ASN A 15 -24.18 -16.52 3.97
C ASN A 15 -24.98 -16.00 2.77
N LEU A 16 -24.98 -16.75 1.67
CA LEU A 16 -25.63 -16.37 0.41
C LEU A 16 -27.16 -16.26 0.52
N ASP A 17 -27.78 -16.82 1.56
CA ASP A 17 -29.22 -16.76 1.81
C ASP A 17 -29.61 -15.56 2.68
N TYR A 18 -28.71 -15.14 3.58
CA TYR A 18 -28.86 -13.94 4.39
C TYR A 18 -27.52 -13.23 4.42
N LEU A 19 -27.41 -12.11 3.70
CA LEU A 19 -26.19 -11.31 3.70
C LEU A 19 -26.03 -10.63 5.07
N GLN A 20 -25.36 -11.30 5.98
CA GLN A 20 -24.93 -10.74 7.25
C GLN A 20 -23.41 -10.69 7.24
N ILE A 21 -22.84 -9.49 7.14
CA ILE A 21 -21.40 -9.28 7.35
C ILE A 21 -21.24 -9.16 8.87
N ASN A 22 -20.87 -10.26 9.51
CA ASN A 22 -20.50 -10.24 10.91
C ASN A 22 -18.99 -10.01 11.02
N LEU A 23 -18.60 -8.80 11.38
CA LEU A 23 -17.26 -8.48 11.84
C LEU A 23 -17.18 -8.90 13.32
N LEU A 24 -16.71 -10.11 13.58
CA LEU A 24 -16.42 -10.57 14.93
C LEU A 24 -14.98 -10.18 15.26
N SER A 25 -14.80 -9.04 15.92
CA SER A 25 -13.59 -8.81 16.70
C SER A 25 -13.88 -9.20 18.14
N GLU A 26 -13.07 -10.06 18.74
CA GLU A 26 -13.22 -10.47 20.15
C GLU A 26 -12.93 -9.34 21.14
N HIS A 27 -12.49 -8.19 20.69
CA HIS A 27 -12.27 -7.01 21.53
C HIS A 27 -13.33 -5.95 21.23
N HIS A 28 -14.14 -5.70 22.25
CA HIS A 28 -15.16 -4.66 22.37
C HIS A 28 -14.76 -3.35 21.67
N CYS A 29 -15.24 -3.13 20.44
CA CYS A 29 -15.25 -1.81 19.83
C CYS A 29 -16.70 -1.44 19.55
N PRO A 30 -17.27 -0.41 20.23
CA PRO A 30 -18.69 -0.02 20.07
C PRO A 30 -19.01 0.67 18.74
N ASP A 31 -18.07 0.80 17.82
CA ASP A 31 -18.18 1.65 16.64
C ASP A 31 -18.29 0.89 15.31
N SER A 32 -19.23 -0.07 15.22
CA SER A 32 -19.53 -0.75 13.95
C SER A 32 -19.92 0.21 12.81
N LEU A 33 -20.47 1.38 13.12
CA LEU A 33 -20.80 2.42 12.15
C LEU A 33 -19.59 3.25 11.69
N GLN A 34 -18.58 3.43 12.53
CA GLN A 34 -17.32 4.09 12.13
C GLN A 34 -16.54 3.23 11.13
N ASN A 35 -16.55 1.92 11.28
CA ASN A 35 -15.88 1.01 10.35
C ASN A 35 -16.51 1.02 8.95
N LEU A 36 -17.85 1.12 8.85
CA LEU A 36 -18.54 1.28 7.56
C LEU A 36 -18.18 2.61 6.88
N TRP A 37 -18.16 3.71 7.62
CA TRP A 37 -17.77 5.02 7.12
C TRP A 37 -16.28 5.06 6.67
N ILE A 38 -15.38 4.35 7.37
CA ILE A 38 -13.98 4.17 7.02
C ILE A 38 -13.84 3.45 5.66
N LEU A 39 -14.63 2.40 5.43
CA LEU A 39 -14.63 1.65 4.17
C LEU A 39 -15.14 2.51 3.00
N GLU A 40 -16.17 3.29 3.21
CA GLU A 40 -16.73 4.20 2.21
C GLU A 40 -15.72 5.31 1.84
N LYS A 41 -15.01 5.90 2.81
CA LYS A 41 -13.91 6.86 2.56
C LYS A 41 -12.73 6.25 1.84
N GLY A 42 -12.41 4.98 2.08
CA GLY A 42 -11.37 4.22 1.36
C GLY A 42 -11.73 3.94 -0.11
N GLY A 43 -12.88 4.42 -0.58
CA GLY A 43 -13.36 4.20 -1.94
C GLY A 43 -13.75 2.74 -2.18
N PHE A 44 -14.07 2.00 -1.10
CA PHE A 44 -14.67 0.69 -1.18
C PHE A 44 -16.18 0.86 -1.38
N ASP A 45 -16.67 0.41 -2.53
CA ASP A 45 -18.09 0.45 -2.86
C ASP A 45 -18.71 -0.87 -2.42
N LEU A 46 -19.17 -0.90 -1.17
CA LEU A 46 -19.86 -2.05 -0.61
C LEU A 46 -21.15 -2.33 -1.38
N ASP A 47 -21.87 -1.28 -1.78
CA ASP A 47 -23.13 -1.40 -2.54
C ASP A 47 -22.87 -2.08 -3.89
N TYR A 48 -21.74 -1.77 -4.54
CA TYR A 48 -21.34 -2.45 -5.77
C TYR A 48 -21.10 -3.96 -5.58
N VAL A 49 -20.47 -4.37 -4.47
CA VAL A 49 -20.25 -5.80 -4.17
C VAL A 49 -21.58 -6.48 -3.86
N LEU A 50 -22.42 -5.83 -3.09
CA LEU A 50 -23.78 -6.32 -2.77
C LEU A 50 -24.65 -6.43 -4.03
N GLU A 51 -24.55 -5.45 -4.93
CA GLU A 51 -25.22 -5.48 -6.23
C GLU A 51 -24.71 -6.66 -7.07
N CYS A 52 -23.40 -6.89 -7.16
CA CYS A 52 -22.84 -8.04 -7.86
C CYS A 52 -23.34 -9.39 -7.30
N ILE A 53 -23.42 -9.53 -5.98
CA ILE A 53 -23.95 -10.73 -5.31
C ILE A 53 -25.45 -10.88 -5.57
N SER A 54 -26.20 -9.79 -5.56
CA SER A 54 -27.63 -9.77 -5.87
C SER A 54 -27.89 -10.20 -7.32
N TYR A 55 -27.15 -9.64 -8.28
CA TYR A 55 -27.24 -10.06 -9.69
C TYR A 55 -26.88 -11.52 -9.90
N TYR A 56 -25.94 -12.08 -9.15
CA TYR A 56 -25.66 -13.51 -9.15
C TYR A 56 -26.90 -14.36 -8.83
N LYS A 57 -27.70 -13.96 -7.82
CA LYS A 57 -28.94 -14.66 -7.44
C LYS A 57 -30.00 -14.62 -8.54
N TYR A 58 -30.08 -13.52 -9.30
CA TYR A 58 -31.11 -13.34 -10.33
C TYR A 58 -30.73 -13.88 -11.71
N THR A 59 -29.46 -14.19 -11.98
CA THR A 59 -28.97 -14.60 -13.31
C THR A 59 -28.93 -16.13 -13.53
N ASN A 60 -29.88 -16.89 -12.96
CA ASN A 60 -29.94 -18.35 -13.07
C ASN A 60 -29.88 -18.90 -14.50
N TYR A 61 -30.20 -18.10 -15.54
CA TYR A 61 -30.27 -18.50 -16.93
C TYR A 61 -29.02 -18.17 -17.76
N ASN A 62 -28.05 -17.40 -17.25
CA ASN A 62 -26.85 -17.02 -18.04
C ASN A 62 -25.54 -17.29 -17.28
N LYS A 63 -24.95 -18.46 -17.54
CA LYS A 63 -23.72 -18.90 -16.89
C LYS A 63 -22.56 -17.91 -17.02
N LYS A 64 -22.35 -17.30 -18.21
CA LYS A 64 -21.26 -16.33 -18.44
C LYS A 64 -21.46 -15.05 -17.64
N LEU A 65 -22.69 -14.57 -17.53
CA LEU A 65 -23.01 -13.38 -16.74
C LEU A 65 -22.81 -13.62 -15.25
N ARG A 66 -23.19 -14.80 -14.78
CA ARG A 66 -23.00 -15.27 -13.42
C ARG A 66 -21.52 -15.33 -13.04
N GLU A 67 -20.68 -15.95 -13.88
CA GLU A 67 -19.23 -16.02 -13.66
C GLU A 67 -18.61 -14.62 -13.61
N LYS A 68 -19.02 -13.71 -14.48
CA LYS A 68 -18.56 -12.31 -14.50
C LYS A 68 -18.83 -11.59 -13.17
N TYR A 69 -20.02 -11.76 -12.59
CA TYR A 69 -20.38 -11.12 -11.32
C TYR A 69 -19.67 -11.77 -10.14
N LEU A 70 -19.46 -13.09 -10.16
CA LEU A 70 -18.64 -13.77 -9.14
C LEU A 70 -17.20 -13.24 -9.12
N ILE A 71 -16.56 -13.16 -10.28
CA ILE A 71 -15.19 -12.62 -10.37
C ILE A 71 -15.12 -11.17 -9.86
N ARG A 72 -16.16 -10.37 -10.09
CA ARG A 72 -16.20 -8.98 -9.60
C ARG A 72 -16.39 -8.92 -8.09
N ALA A 73 -17.27 -9.75 -7.54
CA ALA A 73 -17.48 -9.84 -6.10
C ALA A 73 -16.21 -10.32 -5.38
N ASP A 74 -15.54 -11.34 -5.92
CA ASP A 74 -14.28 -11.88 -5.41
C ASP A 74 -13.19 -10.80 -5.34
N LYS A 75 -12.98 -10.05 -6.42
CA LYS A 75 -12.05 -8.92 -6.44
C LYS A 75 -12.43 -7.82 -5.42
N GLY A 76 -13.72 -7.60 -5.20
CA GLY A 76 -14.20 -6.67 -4.18
C GLY A 76 -13.83 -7.14 -2.77
N ILE A 77 -14.03 -8.42 -2.48
CA ILE A 77 -13.70 -9.04 -1.19
C ILE A 77 -12.19 -9.03 -0.95
N GLU A 78 -11.38 -9.40 -1.96
CA GLU A 78 -9.92 -9.28 -1.86
C GLU A 78 -9.49 -7.87 -1.50
N ARG A 79 -10.04 -6.87 -2.17
CA ARG A 79 -9.75 -5.46 -1.89
C ARG A 79 -10.14 -5.04 -0.48
N LEU A 80 -11.32 -5.47 -0.01
CA LEU A 80 -11.76 -5.22 1.37
C LEU A 80 -10.79 -5.83 2.38
N THR A 81 -10.36 -7.06 2.13
CA THR A 81 -9.38 -7.77 2.95
C THR A 81 -8.06 -6.99 3.07
N TYR A 82 -7.55 -6.43 1.96
CA TYR A 82 -6.35 -5.59 2.00
C TYR A 82 -6.55 -4.31 2.81
N ILE A 83 -7.70 -3.63 2.64
CA ILE A 83 -8.01 -2.41 3.41
C ILE A 83 -8.06 -2.68 4.91
N ILE A 84 -8.68 -3.79 5.33
CA ILE A 84 -8.78 -4.17 6.73
C ILE A 84 -7.40 -4.49 7.32
N LYS A 85 -6.55 -5.26 6.60
CA LYS A 85 -5.17 -5.54 7.01
C LYS A 85 -4.34 -4.28 7.17
N ASP A 86 -4.44 -3.36 6.21
CA ASP A 86 -3.75 -2.07 6.22
C ASP A 86 -4.19 -1.23 7.43
N LEU A 87 -5.49 -1.22 7.72
CA LEU A 87 -6.05 -0.46 8.84
C LEU A 87 -5.63 -1.06 10.20
N ASP A 88 -5.72 -2.38 10.35
CA ASP A 88 -5.26 -3.08 11.57
C ASP A 88 -3.79 -2.78 11.84
N MET A 89 -2.95 -2.87 10.81
CA MET A 89 -1.53 -2.55 10.94
C MET A 89 -1.30 -1.10 11.39
N ILE A 90 -1.99 -0.13 10.79
CA ILE A 90 -1.86 1.28 11.19
C ILE A 90 -2.29 1.46 12.65
N THR A 91 -3.39 0.83 13.06
CA THR A 91 -3.92 0.92 14.41
C THR A 91 -2.93 0.35 15.44
N ARG A 92 -2.30 -0.79 15.15
CA ARG A 92 -1.26 -1.39 16.01
C ARG A 92 0.01 -0.54 16.08
N LEU A 93 0.42 0.06 14.96
CA LEU A 93 1.56 0.99 14.94
C LEU A 93 1.30 2.24 15.78
N GLU A 94 0.10 2.80 15.74
CA GLU A 94 -0.29 3.96 16.55
C GLU A 94 -0.42 3.64 18.04
N ALA A 95 -0.93 2.45 18.37
CA ALA A 95 -1.02 1.99 19.76
C ALA A 95 0.36 1.67 20.36
N GLY A 96 1.41 1.57 19.52
CA GLY A 96 2.74 1.12 19.96
C GLY A 96 2.82 -0.39 20.23
N ASP A 97 1.78 -1.14 19.81
CA ASP A 97 1.68 -2.57 20.08
C ASP A 97 2.41 -3.42 19.02
N LEU A 98 2.95 -2.79 17.99
CA LEU A 98 3.68 -3.49 16.95
C LEU A 98 5.19 -3.53 17.31
N SER A 99 5.68 -4.68 17.74
CA SER A 99 7.11 -4.92 17.89
C SER A 99 7.75 -5.10 16.49
N LEU A 100 8.69 -4.21 16.14
CA LEU A 100 9.49 -4.36 14.93
C LEU A 100 10.52 -5.48 15.09
N ASN A 101 10.65 -6.33 14.07
CA ASN A 101 11.74 -7.32 14.00
C ASN A 101 12.98 -6.67 13.37
N ILE A 102 13.78 -5.99 14.18
CA ILE A 102 14.96 -5.26 13.70
C ILE A 102 16.09 -6.23 13.38
N GLU A 103 16.51 -6.24 12.12
CA GLU A 103 17.66 -7.01 11.63
C GLU A 103 18.58 -6.14 10.76
N THR A 104 19.79 -6.63 10.49
CA THR A 104 20.72 -6.00 9.55
C THR A 104 20.57 -6.66 8.19
N PHE A 105 20.34 -5.86 7.14
CA PHE A 105 20.19 -6.35 5.77
C PHE A 105 20.67 -5.32 4.75
N ASP A 106 20.88 -5.78 3.51
CA ASP A 106 21.26 -4.95 2.39
C ASP A 106 20.03 -4.30 1.75
N ILE A 107 19.95 -2.96 1.83
CA ILE A 107 18.82 -2.19 1.30
C ILE A 107 18.79 -2.22 -0.23
N ILE A 108 19.92 -2.36 -0.90
CA ILE A 108 19.99 -2.45 -2.37
C ILE A 108 19.27 -3.71 -2.84
N LYS A 109 19.59 -4.87 -2.23
CA LYS A 109 18.94 -6.15 -2.55
C LYS A 109 17.43 -6.14 -2.25
N LEU A 110 17.02 -5.44 -1.20
CA LEU A 110 15.60 -5.28 -0.90
C LEU A 110 14.90 -4.49 -2.02
N ILE A 111 15.51 -3.37 -2.49
CA ILE A 111 14.95 -2.56 -3.57
C ILE A 111 14.92 -3.36 -4.89
N GLU A 112 15.98 -4.10 -5.22
CA GLU A 112 16.00 -5.00 -6.38
C GLU A 112 14.84 -5.99 -6.35
N SER A 113 14.61 -6.64 -5.21
CA SER A 113 13.49 -7.58 -5.05
C SER A 113 12.11 -6.93 -5.27
N VAL A 114 11.97 -5.64 -4.92
CA VAL A 114 10.75 -4.88 -5.19
C VAL A 114 10.63 -4.53 -6.68
N PHE A 115 11.73 -4.22 -7.35
CA PHE A 115 11.74 -3.98 -8.78
C PHE A 115 11.30 -5.22 -9.55
N ASP A 116 11.85 -6.39 -9.21
CA ASP A 116 11.46 -7.68 -9.80
C ASP A 116 9.97 -7.96 -9.61
N LEU A 117 9.45 -7.72 -8.40
CA LEU A 117 8.03 -7.91 -8.07
C LEU A 117 7.12 -6.99 -8.89
N LEU A 118 7.56 -5.79 -9.22
CA LEU A 118 6.76 -4.77 -9.87
C LEU A 118 7.06 -4.61 -11.37
N GLU A 119 8.01 -5.38 -11.93
CA GLU A 119 8.43 -5.31 -13.32
C GLU A 119 7.26 -5.35 -14.30
N MET A 120 6.38 -6.34 -14.19
CA MET A 120 5.22 -6.50 -15.06
C MET A 120 4.26 -5.30 -14.98
N LYS A 121 4.12 -4.72 -13.79
CA LYS A 121 3.26 -3.55 -13.57
C LYS A 121 3.86 -2.28 -14.17
N ALA A 122 5.17 -2.10 -14.05
CA ALA A 122 5.91 -0.99 -14.66
C ALA A 122 5.91 -1.12 -16.19
N ALA A 123 6.18 -2.33 -16.71
CA ALA A 123 6.16 -2.61 -18.15
C ALA A 123 4.80 -2.31 -18.80
N ALA A 124 3.69 -2.60 -18.11
CA ALA A 124 2.35 -2.28 -18.61
C ALA A 124 2.11 -0.79 -18.88
N LYS A 125 2.79 0.10 -18.14
CA LYS A 125 2.82 1.57 -18.34
C LYS A 125 4.08 2.05 -19.08
N LYS A 126 4.98 1.14 -19.45
CA LYS A 126 6.29 1.43 -20.06
C LYS A 126 7.16 2.36 -19.18
N ILE A 127 7.08 2.18 -17.86
CA ILE A 127 7.90 2.92 -16.89
C ILE A 127 9.16 2.12 -16.64
N ALA A 128 10.34 2.77 -16.75
CA ALA A 128 11.60 2.18 -16.40
C ALA A 128 11.85 2.28 -14.89
N LEU A 129 12.16 1.14 -14.24
CA LEU A 129 12.63 1.10 -12.86
C LEU A 129 14.16 1.02 -12.89
N SER A 130 14.85 1.93 -12.21
CA SER A 130 16.31 1.96 -12.20
C SER A 130 16.89 2.52 -10.91
N PHE A 131 18.14 2.19 -10.64
CA PHE A 131 18.96 2.95 -9.72
C PHE A 131 19.60 4.13 -10.44
N ASP A 132 19.98 5.17 -9.70
CA ASP A 132 20.75 6.33 -10.17
C ASP A 132 22.18 5.97 -10.58
N ILE A 133 22.76 4.97 -9.89
CA ILE A 133 24.11 4.44 -10.15
C ILE A 133 24.13 2.92 -10.02
N ASP A 134 25.22 2.29 -10.49
CA ASP A 134 25.51 0.87 -10.25
C ASP A 134 26.10 0.67 -8.84
N TYR A 135 25.32 0.11 -7.90
CA TYR A 135 25.77 -0.16 -6.53
C TYR A 135 26.57 -1.46 -6.46
N LYS A 136 27.91 -1.35 -6.50
CA LYS A 136 28.81 -2.52 -6.45
C LYS A 136 28.94 -3.15 -5.07
N ASN A 137 28.72 -2.38 -4.02
CA ASN A 137 28.86 -2.82 -2.63
C ASN A 137 27.50 -2.79 -1.92
N PRO A 138 27.26 -3.72 -0.99
CA PRO A 138 26.06 -3.72 -0.19
C PRO A 138 25.97 -2.46 0.69
N VAL A 139 24.77 -1.94 0.86
CA VAL A 139 24.48 -0.86 1.82
C VAL A 139 23.68 -1.45 2.97
N LEU A 140 24.37 -1.76 4.07
CA LEU A 140 23.76 -2.40 5.23
C LEU A 140 23.00 -1.39 6.09
N VAL A 141 21.76 -1.73 6.44
CA VAL A 141 20.88 -0.93 7.29
C VAL A 141 20.26 -1.78 8.39
N LYS A 142 19.85 -1.15 9.50
CA LYS A 142 19.08 -1.78 10.58
C LYS A 142 17.62 -1.41 10.46
N GLY A 143 16.74 -2.41 10.45
CA GLY A 143 15.29 -2.20 10.37
C GLY A 143 14.52 -3.49 10.24
N ASP A 144 13.20 -3.38 10.27
CA ASP A 144 12.30 -4.48 9.95
C ASP A 144 12.21 -4.62 8.44
N LYS A 145 12.86 -5.66 7.91
CA LYS A 145 13.01 -5.89 6.47
C LYS A 145 11.66 -6.00 5.76
N GLU A 146 10.70 -6.73 6.32
CA GLU A 146 9.37 -6.91 5.72
C GLU A 146 8.61 -5.58 5.66
N ARG A 147 8.65 -4.81 6.75
CA ARG A 147 8.01 -3.50 6.81
C ARG A 147 8.67 -2.50 5.87
N LEU A 148 9.99 -2.49 5.78
CA LEU A 148 10.71 -1.62 4.84
C LEU A 148 10.51 -2.04 3.39
N GLN A 149 10.37 -3.34 3.09
CA GLN A 149 9.94 -3.80 1.77
C GLN A 149 8.54 -3.28 1.42
N GLN A 150 7.62 -3.24 2.39
CA GLN A 150 6.28 -2.65 2.20
C GLN A 150 6.36 -1.13 1.93
N VAL A 151 7.27 -0.40 2.63
CA VAL A 151 7.52 1.03 2.36
C VAL A 151 7.96 1.24 0.93
N VAL A 152 9.04 0.55 0.50
CA VAL A 152 9.58 0.68 -0.87
C VAL A 152 8.53 0.30 -1.91
N SER A 153 7.82 -0.82 -1.70
CA SER A 153 6.76 -1.28 -2.60
C SER A 153 5.64 -0.23 -2.74
N ASN A 154 5.15 0.35 -1.65
CA ASN A 154 4.11 1.39 -1.68
C ASN A 154 4.56 2.64 -2.45
N LEU A 155 5.81 3.08 -2.24
CA LEU A 155 6.36 4.25 -2.93
C LEU A 155 6.57 3.98 -4.42
N VAL A 156 7.14 2.83 -4.80
CA VAL A 156 7.34 2.45 -6.22
C VAL A 156 6.00 2.22 -6.91
N VAL A 157 5.01 1.60 -6.25
CA VAL A 157 3.64 1.46 -6.79
C VAL A 157 3.00 2.82 -7.04
N ASN A 158 3.19 3.79 -6.14
CA ASN A 158 2.70 5.15 -6.33
C ASN A 158 3.40 5.84 -7.51
N SER A 159 4.72 5.72 -7.62
CA SER A 159 5.49 6.23 -8.75
C SER A 159 5.00 5.64 -10.09
N ILE A 160 4.81 4.32 -10.18
CA ILE A 160 4.23 3.69 -11.37
C ILE A 160 2.81 4.18 -11.64
N LYS A 161 2.00 4.36 -10.61
CA LYS A 161 0.60 4.76 -10.75
C LYS A 161 0.44 6.18 -11.28
N TYR A 162 1.21 7.11 -10.75
CA TYR A 162 1.13 8.55 -11.06
C TYR A 162 2.21 9.02 -12.03
N GLY A 163 3.13 8.13 -12.42
CA GLY A 163 4.13 8.37 -13.46
C GLY A 163 3.49 8.48 -14.85
N ASP A 164 4.13 9.24 -15.71
CA ASP A 164 3.76 9.37 -17.12
C ASP A 164 4.06 8.08 -17.89
N ILE A 165 3.33 7.85 -18.98
CA ILE A 165 3.63 6.75 -19.91
C ILE A 165 5.01 6.97 -20.52
N ASN A 166 5.85 5.94 -20.55
CA ASN A 166 7.29 5.99 -20.91
C ASN A 166 8.12 6.82 -19.92
N GLY A 167 7.65 6.98 -18.69
CA GLY A 167 8.34 7.65 -17.61
C GLY A 167 9.41 6.78 -16.94
N THR A 168 9.97 7.31 -15.85
CA THR A 168 11.00 6.65 -15.05
C THR A 168 10.66 6.70 -13.57
N THR A 169 11.03 5.64 -12.86
CA THR A 169 11.14 5.60 -11.40
C THR A 169 12.59 5.32 -11.06
N GLU A 170 13.28 6.29 -10.52
CA GLU A 170 14.68 6.19 -10.14
C GLU A 170 14.83 6.11 -8.62
N VAL A 171 15.66 5.20 -8.14
CA VAL A 171 15.96 5.07 -6.71
C VAL A 171 17.43 5.37 -6.46
N SER A 172 17.70 6.28 -5.51
CA SER A 172 19.04 6.56 -5.02
C SER A 172 19.18 6.21 -3.53
N VAL A 173 20.37 5.75 -3.16
CA VAL A 173 20.74 5.39 -1.80
C VAL A 173 22.06 6.05 -1.43
N GLU A 174 22.03 6.99 -0.49
CA GLU A 174 23.21 7.76 -0.11
C GLU A 174 23.52 7.65 1.38
N ASN A 175 24.80 7.59 1.72
CA ASN A 175 25.24 7.68 3.10
C ASN A 175 25.15 9.13 3.60
N LEU A 176 24.53 9.31 4.75
CA LEU A 176 24.49 10.59 5.45
C LEU A 176 25.44 10.61 6.66
N ILE A 177 25.72 11.81 7.17
CA ILE A 177 26.36 11.99 8.47
C ILE A 177 25.57 11.31 9.60
N LYS A 178 26.19 11.04 10.75
CA LYS A 178 25.57 10.40 11.92
C LYS A 178 25.11 8.96 11.66
N ASN A 179 25.87 8.23 10.87
CA ASN A 179 25.61 6.81 10.61
C ASN A 179 24.19 6.52 10.09
N LYS A 180 23.71 7.32 9.16
CA LYS A 180 22.42 7.16 8.49
C LYS A 180 22.57 6.97 6.99
N VAL A 181 21.54 6.38 6.41
CA VAL A 181 21.34 6.23 4.98
C VAL A 181 20.05 6.94 4.60
N ILE A 182 20.01 7.60 3.47
CA ILE A 182 18.78 8.12 2.88
C ILE A 182 18.48 7.37 1.59
N VAL A 183 17.24 6.91 1.47
CA VAL A 183 16.68 6.31 0.26
C VAL A 183 15.74 7.32 -0.37
N ARG A 184 15.91 7.61 -1.67
CA ARG A 184 15.00 8.47 -2.43
C ARG A 184 14.40 7.69 -3.58
N ILE A 185 13.09 7.83 -3.76
CA ILE A 185 12.33 7.30 -4.89
C ILE A 185 11.79 8.49 -5.64
N THR A 186 12.26 8.67 -6.87
CA THR A 186 11.95 9.81 -7.73
C THR A 186 11.19 9.35 -8.96
N ASP A 187 10.05 9.98 -9.25
CA ASP A 187 9.31 9.83 -10.49
C ASP A 187 9.32 11.13 -11.30
N ASN A 188 9.14 11.02 -12.59
CA ASN A 188 8.97 12.14 -13.52
C ASN A 188 7.51 12.26 -14.00
N GLY A 189 6.54 11.92 -13.15
CA GLY A 189 5.13 11.96 -13.44
C GLY A 189 4.49 13.34 -13.28
N GLU A 190 3.17 13.33 -13.07
CA GLU A 190 2.35 14.56 -13.01
C GLU A 190 2.70 15.52 -11.87
N GLY A 191 3.41 15.03 -10.84
CA GLY A 191 3.71 15.82 -9.64
C GLY A 191 2.47 16.14 -8.80
N ILE A 192 2.69 16.90 -7.71
CA ILE A 192 1.66 17.16 -6.70
C ILE A 192 1.60 18.65 -6.39
N GLU A 193 0.39 19.23 -6.41
CA GLU A 193 0.20 20.62 -5.99
C GLU A 193 0.55 20.81 -4.51
N LYS A 194 1.20 21.93 -4.19
CA LYS A 194 1.67 22.26 -2.82
C LYS A 194 0.57 22.17 -1.75
N LYS A 195 -0.67 22.50 -2.10
CA LYS A 195 -1.83 22.44 -1.18
C LYS A 195 -2.15 21.03 -0.68
N HIS A 196 -1.77 19.99 -1.44
CA HIS A 196 -2.04 18.60 -1.11
C HIS A 196 -0.93 17.94 -0.26
N ILE A 197 0.32 18.46 -0.37
CA ILE A 197 1.50 17.87 0.28
C ILE A 197 1.31 17.67 1.80
N PRO A 198 0.79 18.61 2.59
CA PRO A 198 0.62 18.40 4.03
C PRO A 198 -0.33 17.26 4.40
N ARG A 199 -1.22 16.89 3.46
CA ARG A 199 -2.29 15.93 3.69
C ARG A 199 -2.02 14.54 3.11
N LEU A 200 -0.96 14.36 2.34
CA LEU A 200 -0.69 13.12 1.60
C LEU A 200 -0.56 11.89 2.49
N PHE A 201 -0.14 12.08 3.74
CA PHE A 201 0.02 11.00 4.73
C PHE A 201 -1.23 10.81 5.61
N GLU A 202 -2.31 11.58 5.38
CA GLU A 202 -3.59 11.34 6.04
C GLU A 202 -4.23 10.05 5.49
N ARG A 203 -4.87 9.29 6.35
CA ARG A 203 -5.62 8.07 5.95
C ARG A 203 -6.71 8.43 4.95
N PHE A 204 -6.86 7.62 3.91
CA PHE A 204 -7.88 7.76 2.85
C PHE A 204 -7.77 9.06 2.04
N TYR A 205 -6.71 9.85 2.24
CA TYR A 205 -6.52 11.05 1.46
C TYR A 205 -6.07 10.71 0.04
N ARG A 206 -6.67 11.41 -0.94
CA ARG A 206 -6.37 11.29 -2.37
C ARG A 206 -6.51 12.65 -3.02
N VAL A 207 -5.57 13.00 -3.89
CA VAL A 207 -5.60 14.27 -4.64
C VAL A 207 -6.80 14.29 -5.58
N ASP A 208 -7.04 13.19 -6.33
CA ASP A 208 -8.17 13.05 -7.24
C ASP A 208 -9.26 12.12 -6.71
N LYS A 209 -10.48 12.65 -6.57
CA LYS A 209 -11.66 11.87 -6.19
C LYS A 209 -12.35 11.19 -7.38
N SER A 210 -12.16 11.66 -8.62
CA SER A 210 -12.98 11.26 -9.79
C SER A 210 -12.30 10.30 -10.78
N GLY A 211 -11.02 10.46 -11.06
CA GLY A 211 -10.32 9.65 -12.08
C GLY A 211 -9.81 8.30 -11.59
N SER A 212 -9.46 8.22 -10.34
CA SER A 212 -8.74 7.08 -9.75
C SER A 212 -9.62 5.92 -9.27
N ARG A 213 -10.96 5.98 -9.43
CA ARG A 213 -11.83 4.81 -9.16
C ARG A 213 -11.49 3.62 -10.04
N LYS A 214 -11.03 3.86 -11.28
CA LYS A 214 -10.66 2.79 -12.22
C LYS A 214 -9.30 2.16 -11.92
N GLU A 215 -8.35 2.91 -11.35
CA GLU A 215 -6.98 2.44 -11.10
C GLU A 215 -6.75 1.89 -9.67
N GLY A 216 -7.76 1.91 -8.81
CA GLY A 216 -7.73 1.31 -7.48
C GLY A 216 -6.71 1.97 -6.54
N GLY A 217 -7.03 2.09 -5.27
CA GLY A 217 -6.13 2.58 -4.22
C GLY A 217 -6.97 2.96 -3.02
N SER A 218 -6.63 2.44 -1.84
CA SER A 218 -7.34 2.71 -0.59
C SER A 218 -7.07 4.11 -0.03
N GLY A 219 -6.00 4.77 -0.47
CA GLY A 219 -5.49 6.00 0.18
C GLY A 219 -4.80 5.73 1.51
N LEU A 220 -4.47 4.47 1.81
CA LEU A 220 -3.75 4.07 3.03
C LEU A 220 -2.25 3.92 2.81
N GLY A 221 -1.79 3.67 1.58
CA GLY A 221 -0.40 3.33 1.29
C GLY A 221 0.62 4.35 1.84
N LEU A 222 0.39 5.65 1.67
CA LEU A 222 1.30 6.68 2.20
C LEU A 222 1.18 6.85 3.72
N ALA A 223 -0.01 6.65 4.30
CA ALA A 223 -0.17 6.61 5.75
C ALA A 223 0.63 5.45 6.36
N ILE A 224 0.57 4.26 5.76
CA ILE A 224 1.37 3.09 6.14
C ILE A 224 2.87 3.41 6.08
N VAL A 225 3.32 3.98 4.96
CA VAL A 225 4.73 4.39 4.79
C VAL A 225 5.17 5.29 5.94
N LYS A 226 4.40 6.33 6.26
CA LYS A 226 4.69 7.25 7.36
C LYS A 226 4.80 6.51 8.69
N HIS A 227 3.80 5.70 9.06
CA HIS A 227 3.78 4.99 10.34
C HIS A 227 4.93 3.98 10.47
N ILE A 228 5.26 3.24 9.42
CA ILE A 228 6.41 2.32 9.45
C ILE A 228 7.71 3.10 9.66
N ILE A 229 7.93 4.19 8.94
CA ILE A 229 9.16 4.98 9.08
C ILE A 229 9.25 5.65 10.46
N GLU A 230 8.16 6.19 10.98
CA GLU A 230 8.09 6.75 12.33
C GLU A 230 8.33 5.68 13.42
N ALA A 231 7.82 4.46 13.24
CA ALA A 231 8.09 3.33 14.15
C ALA A 231 9.59 2.93 14.18
N HIS A 232 10.32 3.16 13.08
CA HIS A 232 11.78 3.04 13.04
C HIS A 232 12.54 4.23 13.65
N ASN A 233 11.83 5.22 14.23
CA ASN A 233 12.39 6.49 14.71
C ASN A 233 13.09 7.30 13.59
N GLU A 234 12.59 7.18 12.37
CA GLU A 234 13.13 7.82 11.18
C GLU A 234 12.13 8.80 10.56
N LYS A 235 12.53 9.49 9.50
CA LYS A 235 11.71 10.55 8.86
C LYS A 235 11.46 10.23 7.41
N ILE A 236 10.24 10.54 6.96
CA ILE A 236 9.89 10.61 5.55
C ILE A 236 9.69 12.06 5.12
N ILE A 237 10.20 12.41 3.95
CA ILE A 237 10.14 13.73 3.35
C ILE A 237 9.62 13.59 1.92
N ILE A 238 8.84 14.55 1.48
CA ILE A 238 8.39 14.65 0.08
C ILE A 238 8.80 15.99 -0.51
N GLN A 239 9.26 15.94 -1.75
CA GLN A 239 9.45 17.09 -2.63
C GLN A 239 8.71 16.82 -3.93
N SER A 240 7.87 17.74 -4.36
CA SER A 240 7.11 17.58 -5.60
C SER A 240 6.77 18.92 -6.21
N GLU A 241 6.74 18.95 -7.53
CA GLU A 241 6.32 20.10 -8.34
C GLU A 241 5.39 19.61 -9.44
N LEU A 242 4.24 20.25 -9.56
CA LEU A 242 3.24 19.90 -10.58
C LEU A 242 3.85 19.96 -11.98
N GLY A 243 3.68 18.90 -12.76
CA GLY A 243 4.24 18.74 -14.11
C GLY A 243 5.72 18.37 -14.18
N LYS A 244 6.39 18.10 -13.01
CA LYS A 244 7.80 17.68 -12.99
C LYS A 244 8.04 16.34 -12.31
N GLY A 245 7.06 15.87 -11.52
CA GLY A 245 7.18 14.64 -10.76
C GLY A 245 7.31 14.84 -9.26
N SER A 246 7.62 13.72 -8.57
CA SER A 246 7.70 13.69 -7.11
C SER A 246 8.93 12.90 -6.66
N GLN A 247 9.48 13.28 -5.52
CA GLN A 247 10.53 12.55 -4.82
C GLN A 247 10.09 12.29 -3.38
N PHE A 248 10.01 11.02 -3.02
CA PHE A 248 9.82 10.57 -1.65
C PHE A 248 11.15 10.09 -1.09
N SER A 249 11.51 10.59 0.10
CA SER A 249 12.80 10.28 0.72
C SER A 249 12.59 9.85 2.15
N PHE A 250 13.26 8.78 2.59
CA PHE A 250 13.25 8.37 3.99
C PHE A 250 14.64 7.98 4.46
N THR A 251 14.88 8.15 5.76
CA THR A 251 16.16 7.80 6.39
C THR A 251 16.08 6.44 7.06
N LEU A 252 17.23 5.77 7.19
CA LEU A 252 17.42 4.54 7.94
C LEU A 252 18.72 4.61 8.74
N GLN A 253 18.79 3.87 9.83
CA GLN A 253 20.03 3.67 10.56
C GLN A 253 20.96 2.76 9.76
N LYS A 254 22.16 3.25 9.44
CA LYS A 254 23.21 2.44 8.81
C LYS A 254 23.68 1.37 9.79
N SER A 255 23.90 0.16 9.32
CA SER A 255 24.62 -0.85 10.11
C SER A 255 26.12 -0.67 9.90
N GLU A 256 26.90 -0.85 10.94
CA GLU A 256 28.35 -0.99 10.82
C GLU A 256 28.61 -2.37 10.21
N GLU A 257 29.54 -2.46 9.27
CA GLU A 257 30.06 -3.74 8.81
C GLU A 257 30.62 -4.44 10.05
N ILE A 258 30.16 -5.64 10.33
CA ILE A 258 30.82 -6.51 11.29
C ILE A 258 32.07 -6.98 10.56
N ASP A 259 33.23 -6.46 10.94
CA ASP A 259 34.51 -7.01 10.52
C ASP A 259 34.49 -8.51 10.87
N SER A 260 34.39 -9.33 9.82
CA SER A 260 34.36 -10.80 9.89
C SER A 260 35.76 -11.37 10.02
#